data_32ca6de18bf53079f7c5c34249b798f9
#
_entry.id   32ca6de18bf53079f7c5c34249b798f9
#
_cell.length_a   1.000
_cell.length_b   1.000
_cell.length_c   1.000
_cell.angle_alpha   90.00
_cell.angle_beta   90.00
_cell.angle_gamma   90.00
#
_symmetry.space_group_name_H-M   'P 1'
#
loop_
_entity.id
_entity.type
_entity.pdbx_description
1 polymer ?
#
loop_
_entity_poly.entity_id
_entity_poly.type
_entity_poly.pdbx_seq_one_letter_code
_entity_poly.pdbx_strand_id
1 'polypeptide(L)'
;TQKEFYQLAAFTHGTQTKDGRGAASWKNGNPVERLKSEFKDETGDARITGSANQIVQSNLMRVSFNPKKALKLPHDYQYSDGKPNQRVSSKVLWGDIPSNVKEATPREQYAAWLTSRDNPRFVKTIANRIWKRVMGVGLIEPVDDLKDDSPCQNPELLDFLCQELLRLDFDTKELMRTILYTETYGQASSDFDPSM
;
A
#
# COMPACT_ATOMS: atom_id res chain seq x y z
N THR A 1 -6.32 12.50 -17.52
CA THR A 1 -7.60 13.27 -17.55
C THR A 1 -8.30 13.24 -16.19
N GLN A 2 -9.22 14.19 -15.94
CA GLN A 2 -10.00 14.16 -14.70
C GLN A 2 -10.86 12.89 -14.58
N LYS A 3 -11.39 12.41 -15.68
CA LYS A 3 -12.19 11.18 -15.69
C LYS A 3 -11.37 9.97 -15.23
N GLU A 4 -10.12 9.85 -15.67
CA GLU A 4 -9.21 8.77 -15.23
C GLU A 4 -8.95 8.82 -13.73
N PHE A 5 -8.81 10.03 -13.17
CA PHE A 5 -8.72 10.19 -11.72
C PHE A 5 -9.94 9.62 -11.00
N TYR A 6 -11.16 9.97 -11.46
CA TYR A 6 -12.39 9.42 -10.88
C TYR A 6 -12.54 7.92 -11.11
N GLN A 7 -12.09 7.40 -12.25
CA GLN A 7 -12.08 5.97 -12.53
C GLN A 7 -11.14 5.21 -11.58
N LEU A 8 -9.97 5.75 -11.31
CA LEU A 8 -9.04 5.18 -10.32
C LEU A 8 -9.60 5.29 -8.90
N ALA A 9 -10.15 6.45 -8.52
CA ALA A 9 -10.76 6.68 -7.21
C ALA A 9 -11.97 5.77 -6.95
N ALA A 10 -12.67 5.33 -8.00
CA ALA A 10 -13.84 4.46 -7.88
C ALA A 10 -13.49 3.08 -7.27
N PHE A 11 -12.25 2.60 -7.41
CA PHE A 11 -11.81 1.36 -6.77
C PHE A 11 -11.87 1.41 -5.25
N THR A 12 -11.55 2.55 -4.66
CA THR A 12 -11.42 2.73 -3.22
C THR A 12 -12.56 3.55 -2.59
N HIS A 13 -13.45 4.13 -3.38
CA HIS A 13 -14.53 5.01 -2.91
C HIS A 13 -15.44 4.39 -1.85
N GLY A 14 -15.63 3.06 -1.90
CA GLY A 14 -16.39 2.31 -0.92
C GLY A 14 -15.68 2.10 0.43
N THR A 15 -14.40 2.49 0.54
CA THR A 15 -13.63 2.32 1.76
C THR A 15 -14.13 3.28 2.84
N GLN A 16 -14.35 2.74 4.03
CA GLN A 16 -14.77 3.49 5.22
C GLN A 16 -13.86 3.11 6.38
N THR A 17 -13.34 4.12 7.06
CA THR A 17 -12.72 3.96 8.36
C THR A 17 -13.76 4.20 9.44
N LYS A 18 -13.89 3.28 10.38
CA LYS A 18 -14.75 3.44 11.56
C LYS A 18 -13.90 3.28 12.79
N ASP A 19 -14.11 4.14 13.77
CA ASP A 19 -13.66 3.88 15.13
C ASP A 19 -14.33 2.60 15.65
N GLY A 20 -13.69 1.92 16.58
CA GLY A 20 -14.14 0.62 17.07
C GLY A 20 -15.47 0.65 17.84
N ARG A 21 -16.08 1.82 18.04
CA ARG A 21 -17.35 2.00 18.70
C ARG A 21 -18.49 1.55 17.80
N GLY A 22 -19.13 0.45 18.10
CA GLY A 22 -20.25 -0.11 17.32
C GLY A 22 -19.90 -1.39 16.57
N ALA A 23 -19.07 -2.21 17.12
CA ALA A 23 -18.62 -3.47 16.56
C ALA A 23 -19.70 -4.54 16.52
N ALA A 24 -20.44 -4.61 15.43
CA ALA A 24 -21.04 -5.88 15.04
C ALA A 24 -20.03 -6.64 14.15
N SER A 25 -19.80 -7.90 14.48
CA SER A 25 -19.06 -8.91 13.72
C SER A 25 -17.58 -8.66 13.42
N TRP A 26 -16.73 -9.25 14.23
CA TRP A 26 -15.37 -9.60 13.89
C TRP A 26 -15.40 -10.83 12.98
N LYS A 27 -15.04 -10.72 11.72
CA LYS A 27 -15.00 -11.89 10.81
C LYS A 27 -14.03 -12.98 11.27
N ASN A 28 -13.01 -12.60 12.06
CA ASN A 28 -11.97 -13.51 12.58
C ASN A 28 -12.04 -13.68 14.10
N GLY A 29 -13.24 -13.59 14.69
CA GLY A 29 -13.41 -13.67 16.13
C GLY A 29 -13.21 -12.33 16.87
N ASN A 30 -13.80 -12.20 18.02
CA ASN A 30 -13.62 -11.03 18.87
C ASN A 30 -12.26 -11.12 19.58
N PRO A 31 -11.33 -10.15 19.40
CA PRO A 31 -10.03 -10.20 20.07
C PRO A 31 -10.15 -10.22 21.59
N VAL A 32 -11.23 -9.70 22.15
CA VAL A 32 -11.50 -9.79 23.59
C VAL A 32 -11.87 -11.22 24.00
N GLU A 33 -12.63 -11.94 23.18
CA GLU A 33 -12.92 -13.36 23.44
C GLU A 33 -11.65 -14.22 23.32
N ARG A 34 -10.76 -13.87 22.39
CA ARG A 34 -9.46 -14.51 22.27
C ARG A 34 -8.57 -14.22 23.48
N LEU A 35 -8.49 -12.98 23.93
CA LEU A 35 -7.79 -12.60 25.16
C LEU A 35 -8.39 -13.33 26.37
N LYS A 36 -9.71 -13.43 26.47
CA LYS A 36 -10.36 -14.20 27.54
C LYS A 36 -9.98 -15.68 27.52
N SER A 37 -9.87 -16.28 26.33
CA SER A 37 -9.48 -17.70 26.21
C SER A 37 -8.02 -17.94 26.57
N GLU A 38 -7.13 -17.00 26.24
CA GLU A 38 -5.71 -17.07 26.52
C GLU A 38 -5.38 -16.76 28.00
N PHE A 39 -6.16 -15.87 28.64
CA PHE A 39 -5.92 -15.41 30.03
C PHE A 39 -7.11 -15.76 30.95
N LYS A 40 -7.74 -16.88 30.72
CA LYS A 40 -8.95 -17.30 31.40
C LYS A 40 -8.80 -17.37 32.94
N ASP A 41 -7.63 -17.74 33.42
CA ASP A 41 -7.33 -17.89 34.86
C ASP A 41 -6.96 -16.55 35.52
N GLU A 42 -6.54 -15.56 34.73
CA GLU A 42 -6.13 -14.24 35.24
C GLU A 42 -7.22 -13.17 35.11
N THR A 43 -8.23 -13.39 34.26
CA THR A 43 -9.30 -12.42 33.96
C THR A 43 -10.66 -12.81 34.49
N GLY A 44 -10.71 -13.59 35.56
CA GLY A 44 -11.97 -14.07 36.18
C GLY A 44 -12.94 -12.98 36.66
N ASP A 45 -12.52 -11.69 36.68
CA ASP A 45 -13.39 -10.58 37.03
C ASP A 45 -14.06 -9.99 35.78
N ALA A 46 -15.38 -10.05 35.72
CA ALA A 46 -16.19 -9.49 34.64
C ALA A 46 -15.96 -7.96 34.42
N ARG A 47 -15.53 -7.24 35.46
CA ARG A 47 -15.20 -5.80 35.37
C ARG A 47 -13.94 -5.56 34.61
N ILE A 48 -12.89 -6.34 34.81
CA ILE A 48 -11.62 -6.26 34.07
C ILE A 48 -11.89 -6.54 32.60
N THR A 49 -12.69 -7.53 32.29
CA THR A 49 -13.07 -7.89 30.93
C THR A 49 -13.85 -6.78 30.22
N GLY A 50 -14.77 -6.12 30.94
CA GLY A 50 -15.53 -4.98 30.41
C GLY A 50 -14.64 -3.79 30.11
N SER A 51 -13.72 -3.43 31.00
CA SER A 51 -12.77 -2.34 30.83
C SER A 51 -11.77 -2.63 29.70
N ALA A 52 -11.23 -3.83 29.62
CA ALA A 52 -10.36 -4.26 28.53
C ALA A 52 -11.06 -4.19 27.16
N ASN A 53 -12.33 -4.65 27.11
CA ASN A 53 -13.14 -4.55 25.90
C ASN A 53 -13.35 -3.09 25.47
N GLN A 54 -13.62 -2.19 26.41
CA GLN A 54 -13.81 -0.77 26.12
C GLN A 54 -12.54 -0.12 25.59
N ILE A 55 -11.38 -0.42 26.18
CA ILE A 55 -10.06 0.08 25.73
C ILE A 55 -9.75 -0.45 24.34
N VAL A 56 -9.89 -1.74 24.11
CA VAL A 56 -9.63 -2.36 22.80
C VAL A 56 -10.55 -1.79 21.74
N GLN A 57 -11.86 -1.65 22.03
CA GLN A 57 -12.80 -1.11 21.06
C GLN A 57 -12.60 0.38 20.75
N SER A 58 -12.17 1.18 21.73
CA SER A 58 -11.91 2.61 21.51
C SER A 58 -10.66 2.87 20.68
N ASN A 59 -9.68 1.96 20.73
CA ASN A 59 -8.38 2.12 20.04
C ASN A 59 -8.29 1.37 18.69
N LEU A 60 -9.26 0.51 18.37
CA LEU A 60 -9.26 -0.22 17.10
C LEU A 60 -9.93 0.58 16.00
N MET A 61 -9.10 1.03 15.06
CA MET A 61 -9.58 1.54 13.78
C MET A 61 -9.94 0.36 12.86
N ARG A 62 -11.13 0.40 12.28
CA ARG A 62 -11.59 -0.58 11.30
C ARG A 62 -11.64 0.03 9.92
N VAL A 63 -11.11 -0.71 8.98
CA VAL A 63 -11.31 -0.43 7.56
C VAL A 63 -12.37 -1.41 7.03
N SER A 64 -13.48 -0.89 6.55
CA SER A 64 -14.52 -1.66 5.87
C SER A 64 -14.66 -1.18 4.44
N PHE A 65 -15.18 -2.04 3.58
CA PHE A 65 -15.43 -1.73 2.17
C PHE A 65 -16.88 -2.04 1.82
N ASN A 66 -17.58 -1.05 1.26
CA ASN A 66 -18.93 -1.23 0.74
C ASN A 66 -18.88 -1.25 -0.81
N PRO A 67 -18.97 -2.42 -1.46
CA PRO A 67 -18.89 -2.53 -2.91
C PRO A 67 -20.09 -1.88 -3.64
N LYS A 68 -21.19 -1.62 -2.94
CA LYS A 68 -22.39 -0.98 -3.50
C LYS A 68 -22.29 0.54 -3.57
N LYS A 69 -21.29 1.14 -2.90
CA LYS A 69 -21.10 2.59 -2.89
C LYS A 69 -20.41 3.01 -4.19
N ALA A 70 -21.18 3.54 -5.12
CA ALA A 70 -20.66 4.01 -6.40
C ALA A 70 -20.20 5.46 -6.34
N LEU A 71 -19.05 5.75 -6.96
CA LEU A 71 -18.59 7.09 -7.20
C LEU A 71 -19.36 7.72 -8.35
N LYS A 72 -19.64 9.01 -8.23
CA LYS A 72 -20.23 9.83 -9.29
C LYS A 72 -19.31 10.98 -9.63
N LEU A 73 -19.34 11.43 -10.87
CA LEU A 73 -18.71 12.69 -11.26
C LEU A 73 -19.34 13.85 -10.50
N PRO A 74 -18.62 14.93 -10.25
CA PRO A 74 -19.16 16.14 -9.62
C PRO A 74 -20.40 16.68 -10.34
N HIS A 75 -21.22 17.40 -9.60
CA HIS A 75 -22.41 18.06 -10.17
C HIS A 75 -22.07 19.18 -11.16
N ASP A 76 -20.88 19.73 -11.06
CA ASP A 76 -20.30 20.81 -11.89
C ASP A 76 -19.26 20.29 -12.90
N TYR A 77 -19.29 19.00 -13.24
CA TYR A 77 -18.36 18.40 -14.20
C TYR A 77 -18.53 19.02 -15.59
N GLN A 78 -17.47 19.68 -16.09
CA GLN A 78 -17.52 20.52 -17.31
C GLN A 78 -16.84 19.89 -18.53
N TYR A 79 -16.20 18.72 -18.37
CA TYR A 79 -15.46 18.09 -19.47
C TYR A 79 -16.36 17.26 -20.38
N SER A 80 -16.03 17.22 -21.67
CA SER A 80 -16.84 16.55 -22.71
C SER A 80 -16.84 15.02 -22.62
N ASP A 81 -15.94 14.43 -21.81
CA ASP A 81 -15.78 12.99 -21.66
C ASP A 81 -16.70 12.36 -20.60
N GLY A 82 -17.61 13.15 -20.00
CA GLY A 82 -18.58 12.69 -19.02
C GLY A 82 -19.70 13.69 -18.79
N LYS A 83 -20.69 13.29 -18.00
CA LYS A 83 -21.82 14.15 -17.61
C LYS A 83 -21.83 14.38 -16.09
N PRO A 84 -22.28 15.56 -15.61
CA PRO A 84 -22.49 15.80 -14.19
C PRO A 84 -23.29 14.67 -13.53
N ASN A 85 -22.89 14.26 -12.33
CA ASN A 85 -23.50 13.18 -11.55
C ASN A 85 -23.49 11.78 -12.22
N GLN A 86 -22.82 11.62 -13.35
CA GLN A 86 -22.67 10.32 -14.00
C GLN A 86 -21.93 9.34 -13.10
N ARG A 87 -22.45 8.11 -13.01
CA ARG A 87 -21.78 7.01 -12.29
C ARG A 87 -20.48 6.65 -12.99
N VAL A 88 -19.41 6.48 -12.21
CA VAL A 88 -18.09 6.15 -12.72
C VAL A 88 -17.78 4.69 -12.40
N SER A 89 -17.44 3.93 -13.43
CA SER A 89 -16.90 2.58 -13.28
C SER A 89 -15.40 2.65 -12.98
N SER A 90 -14.90 1.77 -12.11
CA SER A 90 -13.47 1.66 -11.84
C SER A 90 -12.71 1.23 -13.09
N LYS A 91 -11.57 1.87 -13.34
CA LYS A 91 -10.66 1.56 -14.45
C LYS A 91 -9.23 1.86 -14.00
N VAL A 92 -8.30 0.97 -14.37
CA VAL A 92 -6.87 1.16 -14.14
C VAL A 92 -6.30 2.15 -15.16
N LEU A 93 -5.19 2.80 -14.81
CA LEU A 93 -4.58 3.84 -15.66
C LEU A 93 -3.78 3.24 -16.82
N TRP A 94 -3.22 2.05 -16.64
CA TRP A 94 -2.45 1.29 -17.63
C TRP A 94 -2.56 -0.20 -17.37
N GLY A 95 -2.27 -1.01 -18.38
CA GLY A 95 -2.35 -2.47 -18.29
C GLY A 95 -3.75 -2.98 -18.00
N ASP A 96 -3.83 -4.17 -17.45
CA ASP A 96 -5.08 -4.86 -17.15
C ASP A 96 -5.13 -5.32 -15.68
N ILE A 97 -6.33 -5.51 -15.18
CA ILE A 97 -6.56 -6.17 -13.89
C ILE A 97 -6.22 -7.65 -14.05
N PRO A 98 -5.40 -8.23 -13.14
CA PRO A 98 -5.07 -9.64 -13.18
C PRO A 98 -6.31 -10.55 -13.30
N SER A 99 -6.25 -11.55 -14.13
CA SER A 99 -7.41 -12.40 -14.48
C SER A 99 -7.99 -13.17 -13.29
N ASN A 100 -7.14 -13.51 -12.33
CA ASN A 100 -7.51 -14.24 -11.10
C ASN A 100 -8.36 -13.43 -10.11
N VAL A 101 -8.48 -12.11 -10.31
CA VAL A 101 -9.24 -11.21 -9.41
C VAL A 101 -10.35 -10.43 -10.15
N LYS A 102 -10.68 -10.79 -11.38
CA LYS A 102 -11.72 -10.08 -12.16
C LYS A 102 -13.09 -10.06 -11.48
N GLU A 103 -13.43 -11.14 -10.78
CA GLU A 103 -14.69 -11.28 -10.04
C GLU A 103 -14.60 -10.80 -8.58
N ALA A 104 -13.43 -10.32 -8.16
CA ALA A 104 -13.22 -9.79 -6.82
C ALA A 104 -13.81 -8.38 -6.64
N THR A 105 -13.83 -7.89 -5.40
CA THR A 105 -14.26 -6.52 -5.13
C THR A 105 -13.35 -5.49 -5.81
N PRO A 106 -13.85 -4.30 -6.16
CA PRO A 106 -13.03 -3.26 -6.77
C PRO A 106 -11.75 -2.95 -6.00
N ARG A 107 -11.79 -2.96 -4.66
CA ARG A 107 -10.61 -2.75 -3.83
C ARG A 107 -9.57 -3.86 -3.97
N GLU A 108 -10.00 -5.12 -4.06
CA GLU A 108 -9.11 -6.26 -4.26
C GLU A 108 -8.51 -6.24 -5.66
N GLN A 109 -9.30 -5.88 -6.67
CA GLN A 109 -8.82 -5.66 -8.04
C GLN A 109 -7.74 -4.58 -8.09
N TYR A 110 -7.97 -3.45 -7.41
CA TYR A 110 -7.01 -2.36 -7.31
C TYR A 110 -5.71 -2.80 -6.62
N ALA A 111 -5.83 -3.51 -5.50
CA ALA A 111 -4.66 -4.00 -4.77
C ALA A 111 -3.82 -4.96 -5.64
N ALA A 112 -4.47 -5.92 -6.30
CA ALA A 112 -3.80 -6.88 -7.16
C ALA A 112 -3.12 -6.20 -8.37
N TRP A 113 -3.79 -5.23 -9.01
CA TRP A 113 -3.19 -4.45 -10.09
C TRP A 113 -2.00 -3.62 -9.62
N LEU A 114 -2.15 -2.91 -8.49
CA LEU A 114 -1.12 -2.03 -7.97
C LEU A 114 0.16 -2.81 -7.61
N THR A 115 0.01 -3.99 -7.00
CA THR A 115 1.13 -4.82 -6.53
C THR A 115 1.50 -5.95 -7.49
N SER A 116 1.01 -5.90 -8.73
CA SER A 116 1.35 -6.89 -9.74
C SER A 116 2.84 -6.90 -10.06
N ARG A 117 3.38 -8.10 -10.32
CA ARG A 117 4.74 -8.27 -10.85
C ARG A 117 4.94 -7.55 -12.20
N ASP A 118 3.85 -7.41 -12.97
CA ASP A 118 3.84 -6.74 -14.26
C ASP A 118 3.70 -5.20 -14.14
N ASN A 119 3.59 -4.66 -12.92
CA ASN A 119 3.56 -3.23 -12.69
C ASN A 119 4.98 -2.68 -12.48
N PRO A 120 5.61 -2.11 -13.53
CA PRO A 120 6.99 -1.66 -13.44
C PRO A 120 7.18 -0.51 -12.45
N ARG A 121 6.14 0.32 -12.25
CA ARG A 121 6.20 1.44 -11.29
C ARG A 121 6.25 0.94 -9.85
N PHE A 122 5.49 -0.12 -9.53
CA PHE A 122 5.53 -0.74 -8.21
C PHE A 122 6.92 -1.33 -7.92
N VAL A 123 7.43 -2.15 -8.83
CA VAL A 123 8.74 -2.79 -8.70
C VAL A 123 9.84 -1.74 -8.53
N LYS A 124 9.86 -0.73 -9.41
CA LYS A 124 10.86 0.36 -9.40
C LYS A 124 10.80 1.17 -8.10
N THR A 125 9.59 1.50 -7.64
CA THR A 125 9.41 2.25 -6.37
C THR A 125 9.92 1.46 -5.18
N ILE A 126 9.61 0.16 -5.09
CA ILE A 126 10.05 -0.68 -3.97
C ILE A 126 11.57 -0.86 -4.00
N ALA A 127 12.15 -1.16 -5.16
CA ALA A 127 13.60 -1.30 -5.32
C ALA A 127 14.34 -0.01 -4.90
N ASN A 128 13.89 1.16 -5.38
CA ASN A 128 14.48 2.45 -5.05
C ASN A 128 14.36 2.80 -3.55
N ARG A 129 13.22 2.49 -2.93
CA ARG A 129 13.02 2.70 -1.47
C ARG A 129 13.92 1.78 -0.63
N ILE A 130 14.09 0.52 -1.04
CA ILE A 130 14.98 -0.41 -0.34
C ILE A 130 16.43 0.05 -0.47
N TRP A 131 16.85 0.44 -1.67
CA TRP A 131 18.17 1.03 -1.89
C TRP A 131 18.40 2.24 -1.01
N LYS A 132 17.48 3.23 -1.03
CA LYS A 132 17.57 4.41 -0.16
C LYS A 132 17.67 4.05 1.33
N ARG A 133 16.91 3.05 1.77
CA ARG A 133 16.93 2.61 3.17
C ARG A 133 18.28 2.07 3.60
N VAL A 134 19.00 1.42 2.70
CA VAL A 134 20.32 0.81 2.98
C VAL A 134 21.46 1.81 2.75
N MET A 135 21.40 2.57 1.66
CA MET A 135 22.49 3.45 1.21
C MET A 135 22.33 4.93 1.62
N GLY A 136 21.16 5.29 2.18
CA GLY A 136 20.87 6.66 2.64
C GLY A 136 20.29 7.58 1.57
N VAL A 137 20.58 7.36 0.29
CA VAL A 137 20.07 8.14 -0.84
C VAL A 137 19.47 7.21 -1.89
N GLY A 138 18.38 7.65 -2.54
CA GLY A 138 17.74 6.89 -3.62
C GLY A 138 18.48 7.04 -4.95
N LEU A 139 18.32 6.09 -5.83
CA LEU A 139 18.78 6.21 -7.24
C LEU A 139 17.93 7.22 -8.02
N ILE A 140 16.67 7.38 -7.61
CA ILE A 140 15.77 8.46 -8.03
C ILE A 140 15.32 9.22 -6.79
N GLU A 141 15.45 10.53 -6.80
CA GLU A 141 14.98 11.44 -5.77
C GLU A 141 14.05 12.52 -6.36
N PRO A 142 13.02 12.97 -5.65
CA PRO A 142 12.54 12.44 -4.38
C PRO A 142 11.96 11.02 -4.52
N VAL A 143 12.24 10.16 -3.55
CA VAL A 143 11.90 8.72 -3.62
C VAL A 143 10.39 8.45 -3.77
N ASP A 144 9.55 9.39 -3.32
CA ASP A 144 8.10 9.29 -3.36
C ASP A 144 7.45 10.04 -4.53
N ASP A 145 8.24 10.71 -5.37
CA ASP A 145 7.77 11.42 -6.58
C ASP A 145 8.41 10.84 -7.85
N LEU A 146 8.21 9.53 -8.05
CA LEU A 146 8.76 8.82 -9.20
C LEU A 146 7.87 9.02 -10.43
N LYS A 147 8.38 9.78 -11.40
CA LYS A 147 7.78 10.05 -12.71
C LYS A 147 8.53 9.31 -13.82
N ASP A 148 7.96 9.31 -15.03
CA ASP A 148 8.59 8.65 -16.18
C ASP A 148 9.88 9.36 -16.62
N ASP A 149 9.95 10.66 -16.40
CA ASP A 149 11.07 11.55 -16.71
C ASP A 149 11.96 11.86 -15.50
N SER A 150 11.73 11.22 -14.35
CA SER A 150 12.59 11.42 -13.17
C SER A 150 14.02 11.01 -13.47
N PRO A 151 15.02 11.89 -13.22
CA PRO A 151 16.41 11.55 -13.45
C PRO A 151 16.84 10.41 -12.50
N CYS A 152 17.50 9.42 -13.05
CA CYS A 152 18.07 8.30 -12.29
C CYS A 152 19.59 8.41 -12.28
N GLN A 153 20.21 8.33 -11.10
CA GLN A 153 21.66 8.42 -10.94
C GLN A 153 22.38 7.23 -11.58
N ASN A 154 21.79 6.05 -11.54
CA ASN A 154 22.32 4.84 -12.16
C ASN A 154 21.15 3.96 -12.64
N PRO A 155 20.70 4.13 -13.90
CA PRO A 155 19.60 3.36 -14.46
C PRO A 155 19.86 1.85 -14.50
N GLU A 156 21.08 1.44 -14.85
CA GLU A 156 21.45 0.02 -14.95
C GLU A 156 21.38 -0.68 -13.61
N LEU A 157 21.83 -0.02 -12.54
CA LEU A 157 21.73 -0.53 -11.18
C LEU A 157 20.27 -0.64 -10.74
N LEU A 158 19.44 0.38 -11.05
CA LEU A 158 18.02 0.33 -10.70
C LEU A 158 17.31 -0.80 -11.42
N ASP A 159 17.61 -1.03 -12.69
CA ASP A 159 17.05 -2.14 -13.46
C ASP A 159 17.50 -3.49 -12.91
N PHE A 160 18.78 -3.62 -12.52
CA PHE A 160 19.27 -4.82 -11.83
C PHE A 160 18.51 -5.08 -10.52
N LEU A 161 18.34 -4.07 -9.68
CA LEU A 161 17.60 -4.19 -8.41
C LEU A 161 16.13 -4.56 -8.64
N CYS A 162 15.50 -4.05 -9.69
CA CYS A 162 14.15 -4.42 -10.08
C CYS A 162 14.06 -5.90 -10.49
N GLN A 163 14.98 -6.37 -11.32
CA GLN A 163 15.03 -7.77 -11.74
C GLN A 163 15.31 -8.70 -10.57
N GLU A 164 16.21 -8.32 -9.68
CA GLU A 164 16.53 -9.09 -8.49
C GLU A 164 15.34 -9.17 -7.52
N LEU A 165 14.62 -8.06 -7.30
CA LEU A 165 13.40 -8.05 -6.50
C LEU A 165 12.33 -8.99 -7.07
N LEU A 166 12.16 -9.02 -8.39
CA LEU A 166 11.25 -9.95 -9.08
C LEU A 166 11.73 -11.41 -8.95
N ARG A 167 13.03 -11.66 -9.09
CA ARG A 167 13.62 -12.99 -8.93
C ARG A 167 13.41 -13.55 -7.51
N LEU A 168 13.52 -12.69 -6.51
CA LEU A 168 13.33 -12.98 -5.10
C LEU A 168 11.85 -13.02 -4.67
N ASP A 169 10.90 -12.91 -5.60
CA ASP A 169 9.46 -12.88 -5.33
C ASP A 169 9.07 -11.85 -4.26
N PHE A 170 9.66 -10.66 -4.34
CA PHE A 170 9.49 -9.55 -3.40
C PHE A 170 9.97 -9.84 -1.97
N ASP A 171 10.89 -10.80 -1.76
CA ASP A 171 11.57 -10.93 -0.48
C ASP A 171 12.50 -9.75 -0.25
N THR A 172 11.99 -8.75 0.44
CA THR A 172 12.72 -7.50 0.71
C THR A 172 13.90 -7.70 1.67
N LYS A 173 13.89 -8.74 2.50
CA LYS A 173 15.03 -9.06 3.38
C LYS A 173 16.19 -9.60 2.59
N GLU A 174 15.93 -10.50 1.65
CA GLU A 174 16.97 -11.05 0.78
C GLU A 174 17.54 -9.96 -0.14
N LEU A 175 16.71 -9.07 -0.67
CA LEU A 175 17.19 -7.94 -1.45
C LEU A 175 18.10 -7.01 -0.60
N MET A 176 17.68 -6.66 0.62
CA MET A 176 18.53 -5.90 1.54
C MET A 176 19.85 -6.62 1.85
N ARG A 177 19.81 -7.95 2.06
CA ARG A 177 21.01 -8.76 2.29
C ARG A 177 21.94 -8.70 1.08
N THR A 178 21.42 -8.83 -0.13
CA THR A 178 22.19 -8.70 -1.38
C THR A 178 22.90 -7.36 -1.44
N ILE A 179 22.21 -6.24 -1.13
CA ILE A 179 22.80 -4.89 -1.15
C ILE A 179 23.90 -4.78 -0.06
N LEU A 180 23.64 -5.27 1.15
CA LEU A 180 24.58 -5.18 2.28
C LEU A 180 25.87 -5.97 2.05
N TYR A 181 25.84 -7.03 1.24
CA TYR A 181 27.01 -7.83 0.88
C TYR A 181 27.81 -7.27 -0.30
N THR A 182 27.38 -6.16 -0.91
CA THR A 182 28.16 -5.53 -1.97
C THR A 182 29.43 -4.86 -1.43
N GLU A 183 30.47 -4.84 -2.22
CA GLU A 183 31.71 -4.11 -1.91
C GLU A 183 31.43 -2.62 -1.67
N THR A 184 30.50 -2.05 -2.43
CA THR A 184 30.08 -0.64 -2.29
C THR A 184 29.59 -0.32 -0.89
N TYR A 185 28.80 -1.22 -0.27
CA TYR A 185 28.33 -1.02 1.10
C TYR A 185 29.45 -1.17 2.12
N GLY A 186 30.40 -2.06 1.85
CA GLY A 186 31.56 -2.33 2.72
C GLY A 186 32.64 -1.25 2.71
N GLN A 187 32.55 -0.27 1.78
CA GLN A 187 33.50 0.83 1.73
C GLN A 187 33.28 1.80 2.88
N ALA A 188 34.37 2.26 3.49
CA ALA A 188 34.30 3.32 4.50
C ALA A 188 33.80 4.63 3.87
N SER A 189 32.91 5.33 4.56
CA SER A 189 32.55 6.70 4.22
C SER A 189 33.79 7.57 4.30
N SER A 190 34.23 8.16 3.18
CA SER A 190 35.25 9.19 3.22
C SER A 190 34.62 10.48 3.73
N ASP A 191 35.22 11.10 4.74
CA ASP A 191 34.88 12.46 5.10
C ASP A 191 35.19 13.36 3.88
N PHE A 192 34.13 13.79 3.20
CA PHE A 192 34.27 14.76 2.12
C PHE A 192 34.70 16.10 2.74
N ASP A 193 35.96 16.48 2.51
CA ASP A 193 36.42 17.82 2.85
C ASP A 193 36.01 18.78 1.73
N PRO A 194 35.02 19.68 1.99
CA PRO A 194 34.55 20.61 0.97
C PRO A 194 35.57 21.71 0.60
N SER A 195 36.76 21.69 1.20
CA SER A 195 37.85 22.64 0.95
C SER A 195 38.92 22.15 -0.04
N MET A 196 38.82 20.91 -0.56
CA MET A 196 39.69 20.40 -1.64
C MET A 196 39.11 20.57 -3.02
#